data_952eb1f15a45840cd556b50e68be000f
#
_entry.id   952eb1f15a45840cd556b50e68be000f
#
_cell.length_a   1.000
_cell.length_b   1.000
_cell.length_c   1.000
_cell.angle_alpha   90.00
_cell.angle_beta   90.00
_cell.angle_gamma   90.00
#
_symmetry.space_group_name_H-M   'P 1'
#
loop_
_entity.id
_entity.type
_entity.pdbx_description
1 polymer ?
#
loop_
_entity_poly.entity_id
_entity_poly.type
_entity_poly.pdbx_seq_one_letter_code
_entity_poly.pdbx_strand_id
1 'polypeptide(L)'
;MRYSGSPLKYSVDETKNNKSVTVVEISEKGKISFSLIPLIPRRDLRLICGTMEELCKQENKSEDYVFAQIISDGPVLNAMSRLREVYPHTLGLSFCQSVQQNTPEFSLDLAALEPMELFSRFYQQITGQQLDKEKQNIVSQALKKAGKDREEEE
;
A
#
# COMPACT_ATOMS: atom_id res chain seq x y z
N MET A 1 -14.70 -2.53 -22.29
CA MET A 1 -14.62 -1.05 -22.35
C MET A 1 -13.21 -0.64 -21.98
N ARG A 2 -12.60 0.32 -22.67
CA ARG A 2 -11.22 0.78 -22.40
C ARG A 2 -11.20 2.29 -22.31
N TYR A 3 -10.54 2.81 -21.26
CA TYR A 3 -10.31 4.24 -21.05
C TYR A 3 -8.89 4.61 -21.45
N SER A 4 -8.67 5.86 -21.86
CA SER A 4 -7.35 6.37 -22.24
C SER A 4 -6.35 6.39 -21.07
N GLY A 5 -6.87 6.47 -19.84
CA GLY A 5 -6.04 6.58 -18.65
C GLY A 5 -5.34 7.93 -18.50
N SER A 6 -4.45 8.04 -17.53
CA SER A 6 -3.60 9.22 -17.32
C SER A 6 -2.23 9.05 -17.99
N PRO A 7 -1.64 10.12 -18.56
CA PRO A 7 -0.34 10.04 -19.23
C PRO A 7 0.83 9.84 -18.25
N LEU A 8 0.67 10.29 -17.01
CA LEU A 8 1.67 10.20 -15.96
C LEU A 8 1.09 9.47 -14.73
N LYS A 9 1.96 9.10 -13.80
CA LYS A 9 1.60 8.58 -12.48
C LYS A 9 1.32 9.78 -11.56
N TYR A 10 0.14 9.82 -10.96
CA TYR A 10 -0.28 10.92 -10.06
C TYR A 10 -0.43 10.49 -8.60
N SER A 11 -0.35 9.19 -8.32
CA SER A 11 -0.42 8.66 -6.95
C SER A 11 0.63 7.57 -6.71
N VAL A 12 0.94 7.33 -5.44
CA VAL A 12 1.89 6.29 -5.01
C VAL A 12 1.41 4.90 -5.43
N ASP A 13 0.09 4.68 -5.47
CA ASP A 13 -0.49 3.39 -5.89
C ASP A 13 -0.23 3.07 -7.37
N GLU A 14 0.02 4.12 -8.17
CA GLU A 14 0.32 3.97 -9.60
C GLU A 14 1.79 3.70 -9.91
N THR A 15 2.67 3.65 -8.90
CA THR A 15 4.12 3.49 -9.09
C THR A 15 4.50 2.23 -9.86
N LYS A 16 3.69 1.18 -9.73
CA LYS A 16 3.87 -0.10 -10.46
C LYS A 16 3.24 -0.11 -11.86
N ASN A 17 2.49 0.91 -12.23
CA ASN A 17 1.77 0.96 -13.50
C ASN A 17 2.65 1.48 -14.62
N ASN A 18 2.64 0.78 -15.75
CA ASN A 18 3.28 1.26 -16.99
C ASN A 18 2.26 2.10 -17.78
N LYS A 19 2.54 3.39 -17.93
CA LYS A 19 1.68 4.30 -18.69
C LYS A 19 1.91 4.13 -20.19
N SER A 20 0.84 4.22 -20.97
CA SER A 20 0.90 4.04 -22.42
C SER A 20 -0.20 4.82 -23.13
N VAL A 21 0.05 5.15 -24.39
CA VAL A 21 -0.97 5.63 -25.33
C VAL A 21 -1.56 4.44 -26.07
N THR A 22 -2.88 4.44 -26.24
CA THR A 22 -3.55 3.47 -27.07
C THR A 22 -3.76 4.07 -28.47
N VAL A 23 -3.16 3.48 -29.47
CA VAL A 23 -3.43 3.78 -30.89
C VAL A 23 -4.52 2.85 -31.38
N VAL A 24 -5.56 3.42 -31.94
CA VAL A 24 -6.69 2.67 -32.52
C VAL A 24 -6.70 2.90 -34.02
N GLU A 25 -6.64 1.84 -34.79
CA GLU A 25 -6.72 1.86 -36.24
C GLU A 25 -8.04 1.24 -36.68
N ILE A 26 -8.78 1.92 -37.54
CA ILE A 26 -10.04 1.47 -38.08
C ILE A 26 -9.84 1.29 -39.59
N SER A 27 -9.94 0.07 -40.07
CA SER A 27 -9.86 -0.23 -41.53
C SER A 27 -11.17 0.07 -42.22
N GLU A 28 -11.13 0.20 -43.57
CA GLU A 28 -12.30 0.43 -44.42
C GLU A 28 -13.43 -0.61 -44.25
N LYS A 29 -13.11 -1.83 -43.83
CA LYS A 29 -14.08 -2.91 -43.52
C LYS A 29 -14.57 -2.90 -42.06
N GLY A 30 -14.31 -1.83 -41.30
CA GLY A 30 -14.74 -1.71 -39.90
C GLY A 30 -13.98 -2.62 -38.94
N LYS A 31 -12.87 -3.25 -39.33
CA LYS A 31 -11.98 -3.95 -38.40
C LYS A 31 -11.23 -2.94 -37.56
N ILE A 32 -11.28 -3.15 -36.25
CA ILE A 32 -10.60 -2.32 -35.29
C ILE A 32 -9.36 -3.06 -34.76
N SER A 33 -8.20 -2.47 -34.85
CA SER A 33 -6.97 -2.91 -34.20
C SER A 33 -6.52 -1.86 -33.19
N PHE A 34 -5.82 -2.29 -32.17
CA PHE A 34 -5.24 -1.38 -31.19
C PHE A 34 -3.82 -1.81 -30.83
N SER A 35 -2.96 -0.84 -30.66
CA SER A 35 -1.60 -1.02 -30.17
C SER A 35 -1.32 -0.09 -29.01
N LEU A 36 -0.38 -0.47 -28.13
CA LEU A 36 0.03 0.29 -26.99
C LEU A 36 1.44 0.83 -27.22
N ILE A 37 1.58 2.14 -27.13
CA ILE A 37 2.89 2.80 -27.16
C ILE A 37 3.21 3.21 -25.73
N PRO A 38 4.28 2.66 -25.10
CA PRO A 38 4.66 3.01 -23.73
C PRO A 38 5.07 4.48 -23.65
N LEU A 39 4.65 5.14 -22.58
CA LEU A 39 5.06 6.50 -22.25
C LEU A 39 6.19 6.45 -21.25
N ILE A 40 7.34 7.02 -21.62
CA ILE A 40 8.51 7.13 -20.76
C ILE A 40 8.61 8.58 -20.29
N PRO A 41 8.28 8.87 -19.02
CA PRO A 41 8.37 10.23 -18.51
C PRO A 41 9.83 10.65 -18.32
N ARG A 42 10.11 11.95 -18.38
CA ARG A 42 11.44 12.49 -18.06
C ARG A 42 11.86 12.18 -16.61
N ARG A 43 10.89 12.21 -15.69
CA ARG A 43 11.02 11.82 -14.28
C ARG A 43 9.85 10.93 -13.95
N ASP A 44 10.13 9.76 -13.45
CA ASP A 44 9.10 8.82 -13.03
C ASP A 44 8.71 9.04 -11.56
N LEU A 45 7.57 8.51 -11.16
CA LEU A 45 7.16 8.45 -9.76
C LEU A 45 7.51 7.06 -9.21
N ARG A 46 8.35 7.04 -8.17
CA ARG A 46 8.87 5.82 -7.57
C ARG A 46 8.55 5.75 -6.08
N LEU A 47 8.18 4.57 -5.63
CA LEU A 47 8.14 4.22 -4.22
C LEU A 47 9.44 3.48 -3.89
N ILE A 48 10.20 3.99 -2.92
CA ILE A 48 11.41 3.34 -2.42
C ILE A 48 11.19 2.92 -0.96
N CYS A 49 11.72 1.75 -0.61
CA CYS A 49 11.58 1.20 0.74
C CYS A 49 12.93 0.66 1.21
N GLY A 50 13.29 0.97 2.45
CA GLY A 50 14.54 0.48 3.04
C GLY A 50 14.93 1.27 4.29
N THR A 51 16.06 0.91 4.86
CA THR A 51 16.65 1.69 5.96
C THR A 51 17.20 3.02 5.45
N MET A 52 17.33 3.99 6.34
CA MET A 52 17.88 5.31 5.99
C MET A 52 19.27 5.23 5.37
N GLU A 53 20.09 4.29 5.85
CA GLU A 53 21.45 4.06 5.37
C GLU A 53 21.48 3.48 3.96
N GLU A 54 20.57 2.56 3.64
CA GLU A 54 20.44 1.98 2.31
C GLU A 54 19.94 3.01 1.31
N LEU A 55 18.92 3.78 1.68
CA LEU A 55 18.29 4.77 0.80
C LEU A 55 19.22 5.94 0.49
N CYS A 56 20.06 6.37 1.44
CA CYS A 56 20.97 7.51 1.27
C CYS A 56 22.31 7.17 0.61
N LYS A 57 22.47 5.96 0.05
CA LYS A 57 23.69 5.64 -0.73
C LYS A 57 23.75 6.50 -1.99
N GLN A 58 24.92 7.07 -2.28
CA GLN A 58 25.12 7.93 -3.46
C GLN A 58 24.88 7.20 -4.79
N GLU A 59 25.04 5.89 -4.81
CA GLU A 59 24.74 5.05 -5.97
C GLU A 59 23.25 5.10 -6.37
N ASN A 60 22.38 5.42 -5.42
CA ASN A 60 20.95 5.49 -5.63
C ASN A 60 20.47 6.87 -6.13
N LYS A 61 21.38 7.83 -6.36
CA LYS A 61 21.02 9.18 -6.80
C LYS A 61 20.12 9.18 -8.03
N SER A 62 18.98 9.83 -7.93
CA SER A 62 17.98 9.90 -9.00
C SER A 62 17.24 11.23 -8.98
N GLU A 63 16.91 11.70 -10.19
CA GLU A 63 16.08 12.91 -10.42
C GLU A 63 14.58 12.58 -10.47
N ASP A 64 14.19 11.33 -10.21
CA ASP A 64 12.78 10.94 -10.19
C ASP A 64 12.05 11.55 -8.99
N TYR A 65 10.72 11.62 -9.10
CA TYR A 65 9.87 11.90 -7.96
C TYR A 65 9.81 10.68 -7.05
N VAL A 66 10.13 10.86 -5.78
CA VAL A 66 10.27 9.74 -4.85
C VAL A 66 9.36 9.91 -3.65
N PHE A 67 8.64 8.85 -3.32
CA PHE A 67 8.03 8.67 -2.01
C PHE A 67 8.81 7.58 -1.26
N ALA A 68 9.30 7.89 -0.05
CA ALA A 68 10.15 6.97 0.70
C ALA A 68 9.38 6.31 1.86
N GLN A 69 9.50 5.00 1.98
CA GLN A 69 9.08 4.25 3.16
C GLN A 69 10.33 3.84 3.92
N ILE A 70 10.55 4.48 5.08
CA ILE A 70 11.75 4.26 5.89
C ILE A 70 11.46 3.18 6.92
N ILE A 71 12.23 2.12 6.88
CA ILE A 71 12.22 1.06 7.90
C ILE A 71 13.06 1.54 9.07
N SER A 72 12.41 1.81 10.22
CA SER A 72 13.09 2.28 11.43
C SER A 72 12.31 1.92 12.68
N ASP A 73 13.01 1.53 13.73
CA ASP A 73 12.44 1.23 15.04
C ASP A 73 12.21 2.49 15.89
N GLY A 74 12.59 3.66 15.37
CA GLY A 74 12.46 4.94 16.06
C GLY A 74 12.51 6.15 15.14
N PRO A 75 12.32 7.35 15.67
CA PRO A 75 12.34 8.58 14.90
C PRO A 75 13.74 8.84 14.31
N VAL A 76 13.78 9.12 13.01
CA VAL A 76 15.02 9.48 12.31
C VAL A 76 15.11 10.99 12.17
N LEU A 77 16.15 11.57 12.75
CA LEU A 77 16.40 13.01 12.68
C LEU A 77 16.74 13.43 11.24
N ASN A 78 16.12 14.53 10.79
CA ASN A 78 16.37 15.15 9.48
C ASN A 78 16.22 14.21 8.26
N ALA A 79 15.34 13.19 8.37
CA ALA A 79 15.15 12.19 7.33
C ALA A 79 14.86 12.79 5.96
N MET A 80 13.96 13.79 5.89
CA MET A 80 13.62 14.45 4.64
C MET A 80 14.82 15.18 4.01
N SER A 81 15.62 15.89 4.81
CA SER A 81 16.79 16.61 4.32
C SER A 81 17.84 15.66 3.76
N ARG A 82 18.11 14.57 4.47
CA ARG A 82 19.06 13.53 4.04
C ARG A 82 18.60 12.84 2.76
N LEU A 83 17.30 12.53 2.64
CA LEU A 83 16.77 11.95 1.41
C LEU A 83 16.90 12.90 0.22
N ARG A 84 16.67 14.20 0.41
CA ARG A 84 16.78 15.20 -0.67
C ARG A 84 18.20 15.43 -1.18
N GLU A 85 19.22 15.05 -0.45
CA GLU A 85 20.62 15.05 -0.93
C GLU A 85 20.82 14.01 -2.04
N VAL A 86 20.10 12.89 -1.98
CA VAL A 86 20.19 11.79 -2.95
C VAL A 86 19.04 11.86 -3.96
N TYR A 87 17.85 12.21 -3.50
CA TYR A 87 16.62 12.35 -4.31
C TYR A 87 16.05 13.76 -4.17
N PRO A 88 16.50 14.73 -4.98
CA PRO A 88 16.09 16.13 -4.85
C PRO A 88 14.57 16.33 -4.89
N HIS A 89 13.87 15.46 -5.63
CA HIS A 89 12.42 15.52 -5.80
C HIS A 89 11.66 14.55 -4.89
N THR A 90 12.11 14.40 -3.63
CA THR A 90 11.36 13.64 -2.62
C THR A 90 10.06 14.36 -2.27
N LEU A 91 8.92 13.73 -2.59
CA LEU A 91 7.58 14.25 -2.36
C LEU A 91 7.11 14.04 -0.91
N GLY A 92 7.49 12.92 -0.32
CA GLY A 92 7.09 12.58 1.04
C GLY A 92 7.82 11.36 1.57
N LEU A 93 7.63 11.12 2.87
CA LEU A 93 8.13 9.92 3.52
C LEU A 93 7.10 9.40 4.52
N SER A 94 7.17 8.10 4.76
CA SER A 94 6.47 7.41 5.85
C SER A 94 7.46 6.52 6.59
N PHE A 95 7.16 6.24 7.86
CA PHE A 95 7.93 5.29 8.65
C PHE A 95 7.16 3.98 8.76
N CYS A 96 7.84 2.88 8.47
CA CYS A 96 7.36 1.54 8.75
C CYS A 96 8.24 1.00 9.88
N GLN A 97 7.64 0.45 10.91
CA GLN A 97 8.42 -0.32 11.87
C GLN A 97 9.01 -1.54 11.15
N SER A 98 10.17 -1.99 11.58
CA SER A 98 10.74 -3.26 11.16
C SER A 98 9.90 -4.40 11.77
N VAL A 99 8.64 -4.47 11.39
CA VAL A 99 7.89 -5.69 11.59
C VAL A 99 8.62 -6.71 10.71
N GLN A 100 9.39 -7.60 11.35
CA GLN A 100 9.73 -8.86 10.71
C GLN A 100 8.48 -9.28 9.97
N GLN A 101 8.58 -9.39 8.64
CA GLN A 101 7.49 -9.87 7.81
C GLN A 101 7.19 -11.35 8.15
N ASN A 102 6.74 -11.56 9.37
CA ASN A 102 5.80 -12.58 9.69
C ASN A 102 4.41 -11.95 9.44
N THR A 103 4.19 -11.41 8.23
CA THR A 103 2.88 -11.53 7.64
C THR A 103 2.73 -13.03 7.42
N PRO A 104 2.00 -13.76 8.26
CA PRO A 104 1.48 -15.02 7.79
C PRO A 104 0.77 -14.65 6.51
N GLU A 105 1.09 -15.32 5.40
CA GLU A 105 0.25 -15.29 4.21
C GLU A 105 -1.16 -15.56 4.70
N PHE A 106 -1.93 -14.50 4.87
CA PHE A 106 -3.32 -14.57 5.29
C PHE A 106 -4.14 -14.95 4.05
N SER A 107 -3.83 -16.11 3.51
CA SER A 107 -4.70 -16.86 2.62
C SER A 107 -5.71 -17.73 3.41
N LEU A 108 -6.02 -17.33 4.62
CA LEU A 108 -7.15 -17.89 5.35
C LEU A 108 -8.39 -17.13 4.89
N ASP A 109 -9.40 -17.86 4.49
CA ASP A 109 -10.75 -17.34 4.24
C ASP A 109 -11.24 -16.62 5.52
N LEU A 110 -10.96 -15.32 5.61
CA LEU A 110 -11.40 -14.47 6.73
C LEU A 110 -12.93 -14.50 6.89
N ALA A 111 -13.64 -14.81 5.81
CA ALA A 111 -15.08 -14.97 5.79
C ALA A 111 -15.56 -16.24 6.53
N ALA A 112 -14.68 -17.20 6.79
CA ALA A 112 -15.03 -18.46 7.46
C ALA A 112 -14.72 -18.44 8.97
N LEU A 113 -14.09 -17.38 9.49
CA LEU A 113 -13.74 -17.29 10.91
C LEU A 113 -14.88 -16.72 11.74
N GLU A 114 -15.12 -17.29 12.91
CA GLU A 114 -16.01 -16.73 13.91
C GLU A 114 -15.56 -15.31 14.34
N PRO A 115 -16.48 -14.34 14.49
CA PRO A 115 -16.14 -12.96 14.83
C PRO A 115 -15.25 -12.80 16.07
N MET A 116 -15.41 -13.66 17.07
CA MET A 116 -14.60 -13.68 18.28
C MET A 116 -13.16 -14.12 18.00
N GLU A 117 -12.97 -15.10 17.13
CA GLU A 117 -11.66 -15.57 16.75
C GLU A 117 -10.91 -14.53 15.91
N LEU A 118 -11.62 -13.89 14.98
CA LEU A 118 -11.10 -12.78 14.18
C LEU A 118 -10.61 -11.63 15.07
N PHE A 119 -11.42 -11.25 16.06
CA PHE A 119 -11.05 -10.19 17.02
C PHE A 119 -9.85 -10.60 17.89
N SER A 120 -9.81 -11.84 18.36
CA SER A 120 -8.71 -12.35 19.19
C SER A 120 -7.37 -12.32 18.44
N ARG A 121 -7.36 -12.70 17.17
CA ARG A 121 -6.18 -12.63 16.30
C ARG A 121 -5.74 -11.19 16.04
N PHE A 122 -6.70 -10.31 15.73
CA PHE A 122 -6.45 -8.89 15.55
C PHE A 122 -5.82 -8.27 16.81
N TYR A 123 -6.41 -8.54 17.99
CA TYR A 123 -5.91 -8.04 19.26
C TYR A 123 -4.48 -8.51 19.53
N GLN A 124 -4.21 -9.78 19.32
CA GLN A 124 -2.87 -10.37 19.48
C GLN A 124 -1.86 -9.73 18.51
N GLN A 125 -2.26 -9.46 17.28
CA GLN A 125 -1.39 -8.84 16.27
C GLN A 125 -1.02 -7.39 16.63
N ILE A 126 -1.98 -6.63 17.17
CA ILE A 126 -1.76 -5.21 17.52
C ILE A 126 -1.03 -5.06 18.85
N THR A 127 -1.36 -5.88 19.86
CA THR A 127 -0.85 -5.70 21.23
C THR A 127 0.29 -6.65 21.58
N GLY A 128 0.52 -7.69 20.78
CA GLY A 128 1.45 -8.78 21.10
C GLY A 128 1.00 -9.67 22.26
N GLN A 129 -0.19 -9.44 22.83
CA GLN A 129 -0.72 -10.16 23.99
C GLN A 129 -1.96 -10.98 23.62
N GLN A 130 -2.17 -12.09 24.33
CA GLN A 130 -3.39 -12.86 24.19
C GLN A 130 -4.56 -12.15 24.91
N LEU A 131 -5.76 -12.33 24.37
CA LEU A 131 -6.98 -11.79 24.94
C LEU A 131 -7.30 -12.54 26.26
N ASP A 132 -7.32 -11.81 27.39
CA ASP A 132 -7.67 -12.40 28.67
C ASP A 132 -9.19 -12.65 28.80
N LYS A 133 -9.60 -13.43 29.81
CA LYS A 133 -11.01 -13.83 29.99
C LYS A 133 -11.96 -12.67 30.23
N GLU A 134 -11.52 -11.62 30.90
CA GLU A 134 -12.36 -10.44 31.16
C GLU A 134 -12.64 -9.68 29.86
N LYS A 135 -11.60 -9.46 29.05
CA LYS A 135 -11.75 -8.81 27.74
C LYS A 135 -12.55 -9.66 26.76
N GLN A 136 -12.39 -11.01 26.79
CA GLN A 136 -13.20 -11.92 26.00
C GLN A 136 -14.70 -11.77 26.32
N ASN A 137 -15.06 -11.64 27.59
CA ASN A 137 -16.44 -11.45 28.01
C ASN A 137 -17.01 -10.11 27.49
N ILE A 138 -16.23 -9.03 27.58
CA ILE A 138 -16.64 -7.71 27.08
C ILE A 138 -16.88 -7.75 25.56
N VAL A 139 -15.95 -8.33 24.81
CA VAL A 139 -16.06 -8.46 23.36
C VAL A 139 -17.26 -9.34 22.97
N SER A 140 -17.48 -10.46 23.68
CA SER A 140 -18.62 -11.34 23.44
C SER A 140 -19.96 -10.62 23.63
N GLN A 141 -20.06 -9.80 24.69
CA GLN A 141 -21.26 -8.99 24.93
C GLN A 141 -21.47 -7.94 23.82
N ALA A 142 -20.40 -7.27 23.39
CA ALA A 142 -20.46 -6.29 22.31
C ALA A 142 -20.89 -6.92 20.98
N LEU A 143 -20.34 -8.08 20.63
CA LEU A 143 -20.70 -8.81 19.41
C LEU A 143 -22.17 -9.28 19.43
N LYS A 144 -22.66 -9.77 20.57
CA LYS A 144 -24.07 -10.16 20.74
C LYS A 144 -25.01 -8.96 20.58
N LYS A 145 -24.63 -7.79 21.10
CA LYS A 145 -25.42 -6.56 20.97
C LYS A 145 -25.47 -6.09 19.51
N ALA A 146 -24.33 -6.05 18.85
CA ALA A 146 -24.24 -5.67 17.44
C ALA A 146 -24.97 -6.63 16.48
N GLY A 147 -25.09 -7.92 16.84
CA GLY A 147 -25.87 -8.90 16.08
C GLY A 147 -27.37 -8.68 16.20
N LYS A 148 -27.86 -8.26 17.38
CA LYS A 148 -29.29 -7.97 17.60
C LYS A 148 -29.75 -6.70 16.87
N ASP A 149 -28.91 -5.67 16.87
CA ASP A 149 -29.24 -4.40 16.19
C ASP A 149 -29.38 -4.58 14.66
N ARG A 150 -28.77 -5.63 14.07
CA ARG A 150 -28.92 -5.98 12.65
C ARG A 150 -30.20 -6.75 12.33
N GLU A 151 -30.73 -7.53 13.25
CA GLU A 151 -31.96 -8.31 13.06
C GLU A 151 -33.21 -7.44 13.23
N GLU A 152 -33.08 -6.26 13.83
CA GLU A 152 -34.20 -5.30 14.03
C GLU A 152 -34.31 -4.28 12.87
N GLU A 153 -33.32 -4.23 11.93
CA GLU A 153 -33.31 -3.34 10.76
C GLU A 153 -33.72 -4.03 9.44
N GLU A 154 -33.95 -5.35 9.41
CA GLU A 154 -34.52 -6.11 8.28
C GLU A 154 -36.05 -6.34 8.45
#